data_4e844f818be7d86d55ae6d7630decc97
#
_entry.id   4e844f818be7d86d55ae6d7630decc97
#
_cell.length_a   1.000
_cell.length_b   1.000
_cell.length_c   1.000
_cell.angle_alpha   90.00
_cell.angle_beta   90.00
_cell.angle_gamma   90.00
#
_symmetry.space_group_name_H-M   'P 1'
#
loop_
_entity.id
_entity.type
_entity.pdbx_description
1 polymer ?
#
loop_
_entity_poly.entity_id
_entity_poly.type
_entity_poly.pdbx_seq_one_letter_code
_entity_poly.pdbx_strand_id
1 'polypeptide(L)'
;MPLTADTLFSFDSSALIHAWHRAYRPKNFPTFWTNLEQSVLSGHVVTSTEVLAELEKKDDDVHQWCKQLAGNLSVEVDDIQQEHMRHIMGTYPRLVDTVKGRSGADPFVIAVARSMHGVIVVSEENLGRKDSPKIPDVCRDEGIRCYKLVDFIDACGWSF
;
A
#
# COMPACT_ATOMS: atom_id res chain seq x y z
N MET A 1 -7.06 -2.26 -17.65
CA MET A 1 -8.49 -1.88 -17.49
C MET A 1 -8.60 -0.42 -17.11
N PRO A 2 -9.51 0.32 -17.69
CA PRO A 2 -9.70 1.72 -17.29
C PRO A 2 -10.16 1.78 -15.83
N LEU A 3 -9.70 2.80 -15.11
CA LEU A 3 -10.16 3.06 -13.74
C LEU A 3 -11.63 3.47 -13.79
N THR A 4 -12.40 2.91 -12.87
CA THR A 4 -13.76 3.38 -12.61
C THR A 4 -13.72 4.40 -11.46
N ALA A 5 -14.82 5.16 -11.28
CA ALA A 5 -14.95 6.10 -10.18
C ALA A 5 -14.78 5.42 -8.80
N ASP A 6 -15.01 4.11 -8.73
CA ASP A 6 -14.97 3.34 -7.49
C ASP A 6 -13.65 2.57 -7.27
N THR A 7 -12.68 2.72 -8.19
CA THR A 7 -11.40 2.04 -8.04
C THR A 7 -10.63 2.61 -6.85
N LEU A 8 -10.19 1.71 -5.97
CA LEU A 8 -9.45 2.05 -4.76
C LEU A 8 -8.13 1.31 -4.74
N PHE A 9 -7.07 2.01 -4.35
CA PHE A 9 -5.72 1.45 -4.24
C PHE A 9 -5.28 1.49 -2.78
N SER A 10 -4.81 0.34 -2.28
CA SER A 10 -4.21 0.22 -0.95
C SER A 10 -2.69 0.22 -1.10
N PHE A 11 -2.05 1.29 -0.64
CA PHE A 11 -0.60 1.46 -0.77
C PHE A 11 0.15 0.83 0.39
N ASP A 12 1.20 0.11 0.05
CA ASP A 12 2.22 -0.35 0.98
C ASP A 12 3.30 0.72 1.16
N SER A 13 3.99 0.67 2.31
CA SER A 13 5.10 1.58 2.60
C SER A 13 6.22 1.50 1.56
N SER A 14 6.50 0.31 1.04
CA SER A 14 7.55 0.11 0.04
C SER A 14 7.32 0.94 -1.22
N ALA A 15 6.07 1.07 -1.67
CA ALA A 15 5.72 1.86 -2.84
C ALA A 15 5.96 3.36 -2.58
N LEU A 16 5.54 3.85 -1.42
CA LEU A 16 5.72 5.26 -1.05
C LEU A 16 7.21 5.62 -0.89
N ILE A 17 7.96 4.77 -0.20
CA ILE A 17 9.40 4.98 0.04
C ILE A 17 10.16 4.94 -1.29
N HIS A 18 9.87 3.97 -2.13
CA HIS A 18 10.51 3.83 -3.44
C HIS A 18 10.22 5.04 -4.34
N ALA A 19 8.98 5.51 -4.36
CA ALA A 19 8.61 6.69 -5.13
C ALA A 19 9.38 7.93 -4.65
N TRP A 20 9.39 8.14 -3.34
CA TRP A 20 9.99 9.34 -2.75
C TRP A 20 11.50 9.43 -2.94
N HIS A 21 12.20 8.32 -2.72
CA HIS A 21 13.66 8.32 -2.68
C HIS A 21 14.33 7.87 -3.96
N ARG A 22 13.62 7.15 -4.84
CA ARG A 22 14.24 6.52 -6.01
C ARG A 22 13.61 6.91 -7.33
N ALA A 23 12.37 6.49 -7.56
CA ALA A 23 11.76 6.56 -8.88
C ALA A 23 11.17 7.93 -9.20
N TYR A 24 10.51 8.56 -8.26
CA TYR A 24 9.75 9.80 -8.47
C TYR A 24 10.03 10.81 -7.37
N ARG A 25 11.30 11.12 -7.16
CA ARG A 25 11.68 12.08 -6.12
C ARG A 25 10.92 13.41 -6.30
N PRO A 26 10.36 13.99 -5.23
CA PRO A 26 9.54 15.21 -5.34
C PRO A 26 10.26 16.37 -6.05
N LYS A 27 11.58 16.47 -5.87
CA LYS A 27 12.40 17.47 -6.53
C LYS A 27 12.34 17.38 -8.06
N ASN A 28 12.32 16.15 -8.59
CA ASN A 28 12.38 15.90 -10.03
C ASN A 28 11.00 15.64 -10.63
N PHE A 29 10.08 15.15 -9.84
CA PHE A 29 8.75 14.74 -10.28
C PHE A 29 7.65 15.34 -9.41
N PRO A 30 7.58 16.66 -9.30
CA PRO A 30 6.54 17.30 -8.48
C PRO A 30 5.12 16.95 -8.93
N THR A 31 4.92 16.75 -10.24
CA THR A 31 3.61 16.40 -10.79
C THR A 31 3.13 15.04 -10.32
N PHE A 32 4.03 14.06 -10.16
CA PHE A 32 3.65 12.76 -9.59
C PHE A 32 3.01 12.95 -8.21
N TRP A 33 3.64 13.74 -7.35
CA TRP A 33 3.18 13.95 -5.96
C TRP A 33 1.91 14.79 -5.90
N THR A 34 1.76 15.76 -6.78
CA THR A 34 0.50 16.51 -6.91
C THR A 34 -0.63 15.59 -7.35
N ASN A 35 -0.40 14.74 -8.34
CA ASN A 35 -1.38 13.77 -8.81
C ASN A 35 -1.74 12.75 -7.74
N LEU A 36 -0.75 12.27 -7.00
CA LEU A 36 -0.99 11.32 -5.91
C LEU A 36 -1.82 11.96 -4.79
N GLU A 37 -1.50 13.20 -4.41
CA GLU A 37 -2.29 13.95 -3.44
C GLU A 37 -3.75 14.08 -3.88
N GLN A 38 -3.99 14.43 -5.13
CA GLN A 38 -5.35 14.53 -5.67
C GLN A 38 -6.06 13.17 -5.63
N SER A 39 -5.37 12.08 -5.89
CA SER A 39 -5.93 10.74 -5.80
C SER A 39 -6.31 10.38 -4.37
N VAL A 40 -5.52 10.80 -3.39
CA VAL A 40 -5.84 10.63 -1.96
C VAL A 40 -7.09 11.45 -1.61
N LEU A 41 -7.11 12.72 -1.98
CA LEU A 41 -8.22 13.63 -1.68
C LEU A 41 -9.52 13.20 -2.35
N SER A 42 -9.44 12.56 -3.50
CA SER A 42 -10.59 12.02 -4.23
C SER A 42 -11.06 10.66 -3.72
N GLY A 43 -10.36 10.07 -2.75
CA GLY A 43 -10.71 8.79 -2.15
C GLY A 43 -10.29 7.56 -2.96
N HIS A 44 -9.39 7.71 -3.93
CA HIS A 44 -8.90 6.59 -4.75
C HIS A 44 -7.67 5.89 -4.18
N VAL A 45 -6.94 6.55 -3.29
CA VAL A 45 -5.72 6.02 -2.67
C VAL A 45 -5.86 6.07 -1.16
N VAL A 46 -5.66 4.92 -0.54
CA VAL A 46 -5.69 4.77 0.92
C VAL A 46 -4.50 3.93 1.39
N THR A 47 -4.24 3.97 2.67
CA THR A 47 -3.32 3.05 3.33
C THR A 47 -3.80 2.81 4.76
N SER A 48 -3.37 1.70 5.35
CA SER A 48 -3.69 1.40 6.75
C SER A 48 -2.95 2.35 7.69
N THR A 49 -3.56 2.67 8.82
CA THR A 49 -2.89 3.41 9.91
C THR A 49 -1.62 2.70 10.36
N GLU A 50 -1.54 1.38 10.23
CA GLU A 50 -0.34 0.61 10.57
C GLU A 50 0.82 0.91 9.63
N VAL A 51 0.54 1.20 8.35
CA VAL A 51 1.56 1.66 7.40
C VAL A 51 2.10 3.03 7.81
N LEU A 52 1.22 3.93 8.24
CA LEU A 52 1.64 5.26 8.71
C LEU A 52 2.52 5.16 9.95
N ALA A 53 2.19 4.27 10.87
CA ALA A 53 3.00 4.02 12.07
C ALA A 53 4.38 3.48 11.72
N GLU A 54 4.45 2.61 10.72
CA GLU A 54 5.73 2.10 10.21
C GLU A 54 6.57 3.20 9.58
N LEU A 55 5.96 4.05 8.75
CA LEU A 55 6.66 5.17 8.12
C LEU A 55 7.19 6.16 9.14
N GLU A 56 6.46 6.41 10.23
CA GLU A 56 6.91 7.26 11.32
C GLU A 56 8.25 6.79 11.88
N LYS A 57 8.46 5.48 11.96
CA LYS A 57 9.69 4.89 12.48
C LYS A 57 10.82 4.80 11.45
N LYS A 58 10.46 4.62 10.17
CA LYS A 58 11.45 4.29 9.12
C LYS A 58 11.81 5.44 8.22
N ASP A 59 10.89 6.36 7.97
CA ASP A 59 11.08 7.40 6.95
C ASP A 59 10.29 8.65 7.28
N ASP A 60 10.95 9.57 7.95
CA ASP A 60 10.33 10.81 8.43
C ASP A 60 9.82 11.70 7.28
N ASP A 61 10.55 11.76 6.17
CA ASP A 61 10.15 12.61 5.03
C ASP A 61 8.83 12.14 4.43
N VAL A 62 8.74 10.84 4.16
CA VAL A 62 7.51 10.24 3.61
C VAL A 62 6.39 10.33 4.63
N HIS A 63 6.69 10.08 5.90
CA HIS A 63 5.71 10.18 6.98
C HIS A 63 5.11 11.59 7.08
N GLN A 64 5.92 12.63 6.98
CA GLN A 64 5.44 14.01 7.02
C GLN A 64 4.47 14.32 5.87
N TRP A 65 4.77 13.83 4.68
CA TRP A 65 3.85 13.97 3.54
C TRP A 65 2.51 13.26 3.80
N CYS A 66 2.57 12.03 4.27
CA CYS A 66 1.38 11.25 4.60
C CYS A 66 0.56 11.88 5.73
N LYS A 67 1.23 12.41 6.73
CA LYS A 67 0.59 13.02 7.90
C LYS A 67 -0.33 14.17 7.52
N GLN A 68 0.06 14.96 6.52
CA GLN A 68 -0.76 16.08 6.04
C GLN A 68 -2.07 15.60 5.41
N LEU A 69 -2.10 14.36 4.93
CA LEU A 69 -3.23 13.77 4.22
C LEU A 69 -3.95 12.68 5.03
N ALA A 70 -3.55 12.47 6.28
CA ALA A 70 -3.98 11.31 7.07
C ALA A 70 -5.51 11.17 7.17
N GLY A 71 -6.24 12.28 7.23
CA GLY A 71 -7.70 12.26 7.30
C GLY A 71 -8.37 11.61 6.09
N ASN A 72 -7.77 11.73 4.92
CA ASN A 72 -8.26 11.12 3.67
C ASN A 72 -7.54 9.83 3.33
N LEU A 73 -6.26 9.74 3.70
CA LEU A 73 -5.38 8.64 3.32
C LEU A 73 -5.58 7.40 4.20
N SER A 74 -5.77 7.57 5.51
CA SER A 74 -5.67 6.46 6.44
C SER A 74 -6.98 5.67 6.59
N VAL A 75 -6.85 4.35 6.60
CA VAL A 75 -7.92 3.41 6.98
C VAL A 75 -7.60 2.90 8.38
N GLU A 76 -8.51 3.15 9.32
CA GLU A 76 -8.34 2.72 10.70
C GLU A 76 -8.48 1.21 10.83
N VAL A 77 -7.77 0.65 11.81
CA VAL A 77 -7.86 -0.76 12.13
C VAL A 77 -9.04 -0.97 13.09
N ASP A 78 -10.22 -1.09 12.51
CA ASP A 78 -11.45 -1.41 13.23
C ASP A 78 -11.61 -2.94 13.39
N ASP A 79 -12.73 -3.38 13.93
CA ASP A 79 -13.00 -4.82 14.14
C ASP A 79 -13.00 -5.59 12.82
N ILE A 80 -13.52 -4.99 11.73
CA ILE A 80 -13.56 -5.61 10.42
C ILE A 80 -12.15 -5.81 9.88
N GLN A 81 -11.30 -4.77 9.98
CA GLN A 81 -9.91 -4.85 9.56
C GLN A 81 -9.13 -5.90 10.37
N GLN A 82 -9.37 -5.97 11.67
CA GLN A 82 -8.72 -6.96 12.52
C GLN A 82 -9.12 -8.38 12.14
N GLU A 83 -10.38 -8.61 11.79
CA GLU A 83 -10.86 -9.91 11.34
C GLU A 83 -10.15 -10.36 10.06
N HIS A 84 -10.05 -9.48 9.08
CA HIS A 84 -9.33 -9.77 7.85
C HIS A 84 -7.83 -9.99 8.10
N MET A 85 -7.23 -9.18 8.97
CA MET A 85 -5.83 -9.34 9.38
C MET A 85 -5.58 -10.70 10.03
N ARG A 86 -6.49 -11.16 10.91
CA ARG A 86 -6.37 -12.47 11.54
C ARG A 86 -6.43 -13.61 10.51
N HIS A 87 -7.30 -13.50 9.52
CA HIS A 87 -7.33 -14.47 8.42
C HIS A 87 -5.98 -14.51 7.69
N ILE A 88 -5.44 -13.36 7.33
CA ILE A 88 -4.16 -13.28 6.63
C ILE A 88 -3.03 -13.87 7.49
N MET A 89 -2.94 -13.49 8.75
CA MET A 89 -1.90 -14.00 9.65
C MET A 89 -2.06 -15.48 9.96
N GLY A 90 -3.29 -15.97 10.05
CA GLY A 90 -3.56 -17.39 10.26
C GLY A 90 -3.22 -18.26 9.06
N THR A 91 -3.39 -17.72 7.86
CA THR A 91 -3.11 -18.43 6.61
C THR A 91 -1.65 -18.27 6.17
N TYR A 92 -1.06 -17.10 6.42
CA TYR A 92 0.30 -16.75 5.98
C TYR A 92 1.16 -16.25 7.15
N PRO A 93 1.44 -17.12 8.13
CA PRO A 93 2.10 -16.68 9.37
C PRO A 93 3.53 -16.14 9.14
N ARG A 94 4.15 -16.47 8.01
CA ARG A 94 5.50 -16.03 7.70
C ARG A 94 5.54 -14.72 6.89
N LEU A 95 4.41 -14.13 6.61
CA LEU A 95 4.35 -12.81 5.97
C LEU A 95 5.06 -11.76 6.83
N VAL A 96 4.92 -11.86 8.16
CA VAL A 96 5.64 -11.00 9.11
C VAL A 96 6.80 -11.80 9.69
N ASP A 97 8.03 -11.32 9.44
CA ASP A 97 9.24 -11.92 9.96
C ASP A 97 9.90 -10.97 10.96
N THR A 98 9.63 -11.20 12.24
CA THR A 98 10.16 -10.36 13.32
C THR A 98 11.68 -10.49 13.49
N VAL A 99 12.24 -11.63 13.09
CA VAL A 99 13.71 -11.87 13.19
C VAL A 99 14.45 -11.03 12.16
N LYS A 100 13.87 -10.86 10.96
CA LYS A 100 14.47 -10.06 9.88
C LYS A 100 14.01 -8.60 9.90
N GLY A 101 13.28 -8.20 10.93
CA GLY A 101 12.76 -6.82 11.04
C GLY A 101 11.69 -6.47 10.02
N ARG A 102 11.01 -7.46 9.47
CA ARG A 102 9.87 -7.21 8.59
C ARG A 102 8.74 -6.57 9.34
N SER A 103 8.12 -5.65 8.66
CA SER A 103 7.04 -4.84 9.16
C SER A 103 5.80 -5.65 9.49
N GLY A 104 5.22 -5.39 10.65
CA GLY A 104 3.89 -5.87 11.02
C GLY A 104 2.76 -5.19 10.26
N ALA A 105 3.05 -4.22 9.38
CA ALA A 105 2.03 -3.51 8.61
C ALA A 105 1.54 -4.28 7.38
N ASP A 106 2.35 -5.21 6.84
CA ASP A 106 2.03 -5.94 5.61
C ASP A 106 0.64 -6.62 5.63
N PRO A 107 0.25 -7.33 6.71
CA PRO A 107 -1.08 -7.94 6.75
C PRO A 107 -2.22 -6.92 6.67
N PHE A 108 -2.01 -5.72 7.20
CA PHE A 108 -3.02 -4.67 7.19
C PHE A 108 -3.22 -4.05 5.82
N VAL A 109 -2.17 -3.96 5.01
CA VAL A 109 -2.26 -3.53 3.60
C VAL A 109 -3.20 -4.46 2.84
N ILE A 110 -3.02 -5.75 3.03
CA ILE A 110 -3.83 -6.80 2.38
C ILE A 110 -5.24 -6.83 2.97
N ALA A 111 -5.37 -6.65 4.30
CA ALA A 111 -6.67 -6.60 4.97
C ALA A 111 -7.57 -5.51 4.39
N VAL A 112 -7.03 -4.33 4.10
CA VAL A 112 -7.78 -3.25 3.45
C VAL A 112 -8.34 -3.72 2.11
N ALA A 113 -7.51 -4.37 1.29
CA ALA A 113 -7.93 -4.87 -0.02
C ALA A 113 -8.94 -6.00 0.10
N ARG A 114 -8.80 -6.86 1.10
CA ARG A 114 -9.69 -7.99 1.32
C ARG A 114 -11.07 -7.55 1.85
N SER A 115 -11.09 -6.47 2.63
CA SER A 115 -12.32 -5.96 3.27
C SER A 115 -13.26 -5.25 2.31
N MET A 116 -12.78 -4.83 1.15
CA MET A 116 -13.55 -4.08 0.16
C MET A 116 -13.42 -4.72 -1.22
N HIS A 117 -14.48 -4.68 -2.01
CA HIS A 117 -14.47 -5.28 -3.34
C HIS A 117 -13.66 -4.43 -4.32
N GLY A 118 -12.84 -5.10 -5.12
CA GLY A 118 -12.13 -4.47 -6.24
C GLY A 118 -10.93 -3.60 -5.87
N VAL A 119 -10.48 -3.63 -4.62
CA VAL A 119 -9.30 -2.88 -4.19
C VAL A 119 -8.03 -3.52 -4.76
N ILE A 120 -7.13 -2.67 -5.24
CA ILE A 120 -5.84 -3.07 -5.79
C ILE A 120 -4.75 -2.67 -4.81
N VAL A 121 -3.88 -3.61 -4.46
CA VAL A 121 -2.71 -3.32 -3.60
C VAL A 121 -1.59 -2.77 -4.48
N VAL A 122 -0.92 -1.72 -4.01
CA VAL A 122 0.27 -1.16 -4.68
C VAL A 122 1.48 -1.38 -3.79
N SER A 123 2.43 -2.17 -4.27
CA SER A 123 3.64 -2.54 -3.52
C SER A 123 4.81 -2.70 -4.48
N GLU A 124 5.99 -2.24 -4.07
CA GLU A 124 7.24 -2.47 -4.82
C GLU A 124 7.94 -3.75 -4.42
N GLU A 125 7.36 -4.53 -3.50
CA GLU A 125 7.92 -5.84 -3.16
C GLU A 125 7.87 -6.78 -4.35
N ASN A 126 8.90 -7.65 -4.44
CA ASN A 126 8.94 -8.75 -5.41
C ASN A 126 8.32 -10.00 -4.77
N LEU A 127 8.07 -11.01 -5.60
CA LEU A 127 7.64 -12.31 -5.10
C LEU A 127 8.70 -12.87 -4.15
N GLY A 128 8.23 -13.45 -3.05
CA GLY A 128 9.08 -14.11 -2.08
C GLY A 128 9.19 -15.61 -2.35
N ARG A 129 9.72 -16.31 -1.37
CA ARG A 129 9.81 -17.77 -1.40
C ARG A 129 8.53 -18.37 -0.84
N LYS A 130 8.28 -19.64 -1.14
CA LYS A 130 7.11 -20.38 -0.65
C LYS A 130 7.03 -20.40 0.88
N ASP A 131 8.18 -20.48 1.55
CA ASP A 131 8.28 -20.48 3.01
C ASP A 131 8.40 -19.09 3.63
N SER A 132 8.51 -18.05 2.79
CA SER A 132 8.60 -16.65 3.22
C SER A 132 7.88 -15.75 2.21
N PRO A 133 6.54 -15.84 2.16
CA PRO A 133 5.76 -15.06 1.20
C PRO A 133 5.84 -13.57 1.50
N LYS A 134 5.70 -12.79 0.44
CA LYS A 134 5.59 -11.33 0.51
C LYS A 134 4.22 -10.88 0.05
N ILE A 135 3.96 -9.58 0.08
CA ILE A 135 2.65 -9.03 -0.29
C ILE A 135 2.16 -9.56 -1.65
N PRO A 136 2.97 -9.55 -2.74
CA PRO A 136 2.47 -10.05 -4.03
C PRO A 136 2.07 -11.52 -4.02
N ASP A 137 2.79 -12.35 -3.24
CA ASP A 137 2.45 -13.78 -3.12
C ASP A 137 1.09 -13.98 -2.48
N VAL A 138 0.86 -13.28 -1.38
CA VAL A 138 -0.41 -13.38 -0.63
C VAL A 138 -1.55 -12.82 -1.46
N CYS A 139 -1.36 -11.70 -2.14
CA CYS A 139 -2.37 -11.13 -3.03
C CYS A 139 -2.78 -12.11 -4.12
N ARG A 140 -1.81 -12.76 -4.76
CA ARG A 140 -2.07 -13.77 -5.79
C ARG A 140 -2.93 -14.90 -5.22
N ASP A 141 -2.58 -15.42 -4.05
CA ASP A 141 -3.31 -16.53 -3.43
C ASP A 141 -4.72 -16.13 -2.97
N GLU A 142 -4.89 -14.86 -2.57
CA GLU A 142 -6.20 -14.33 -2.13
C GLU A 142 -7.05 -13.78 -3.28
N GLY A 143 -6.56 -13.82 -4.51
CA GLY A 143 -7.28 -13.27 -5.66
C GLY A 143 -7.35 -11.75 -5.69
N ILE A 144 -6.39 -11.07 -5.06
CA ILE A 144 -6.29 -9.61 -5.00
C ILE A 144 -5.26 -9.15 -6.03
N ARG A 145 -5.62 -8.16 -6.85
CA ARG A 145 -4.67 -7.57 -7.78
C ARG A 145 -3.60 -6.79 -7.01
N CYS A 146 -2.35 -6.97 -7.44
CA CYS A 146 -1.21 -6.29 -6.84
C CYS A 146 -0.41 -5.63 -7.95
N TYR A 147 -0.27 -4.30 -7.88
CA TYR A 147 0.44 -3.48 -8.86
C TYR A 147 1.75 -2.96 -8.29
N LYS A 148 2.74 -2.82 -9.15
CA LYS A 148 3.87 -1.95 -8.87
C LYS A 148 3.51 -0.51 -9.21
N LEU A 149 4.36 0.45 -8.83
CA LEU A 149 4.10 1.87 -9.12
C LEU A 149 3.90 2.14 -10.61
N VAL A 150 4.69 1.49 -11.47
CA VAL A 150 4.56 1.69 -12.92
C VAL A 150 3.18 1.26 -13.42
N ASP A 151 2.66 0.16 -12.89
CA ASP A 151 1.32 -0.32 -13.24
C ASP A 151 0.23 0.63 -12.73
N PHE A 152 0.43 1.15 -11.52
CA PHE A 152 -0.45 2.14 -10.93
C PHE A 152 -0.50 3.42 -11.78
N ILE A 153 0.66 3.91 -12.22
CA ILE A 153 0.75 5.10 -13.06
C ILE A 153 0.04 4.87 -14.40
N ASP A 154 0.27 3.70 -15.01
CA ASP A 154 -0.41 3.31 -16.25
C ASP A 154 -1.93 3.28 -16.05
N ALA A 155 -2.38 2.68 -14.95
CA ALA A 155 -3.81 2.58 -14.63
C ALA A 155 -4.45 3.95 -14.45
N CYS A 156 -3.71 4.89 -13.85
CA CYS A 156 -4.17 6.27 -13.67
C CYS A 156 -4.11 7.10 -14.95
N GLY A 157 -3.40 6.64 -15.97
CA GLY A 157 -3.21 7.37 -17.23
C GLY A 157 -2.30 8.59 -17.08
N TRP A 158 -1.41 8.60 -16.09
CA TRP A 158 -0.49 9.71 -15.87
C TRP A 158 0.69 9.65 -16.83
N SER A 159 1.12 10.83 -17.29
CA SER A 159 2.35 10.99 -18.08
C SER A 159 3.10 12.23 -17.57
N PHE A 160 4.41 12.17 -17.68
CA PHE A 160 5.28 13.24 -17.19
C PHE A 160 6.23 13.72 -18.26
#